data_7d8f84439ee841cb23bfc8f5098f7e01
#
_entry.id   7d8f84439ee841cb23bfc8f5098f7e01
#
_cell.length_a   1.000
_cell.length_b   1.000
_cell.length_c   1.000
_cell.angle_alpha   90.00
_cell.angle_beta   90.00
_cell.angle_gamma   90.00
#
_symmetry.space_group_name_H-M   'P 1'
#
loop_
_entity.id
_entity.type
_entity.pdbx_description
1 polymer ?
#
loop_
_entity_poly.entity_id
_entity_poly.type
_entity_poly.pdbx_seq_one_letter_code
_entity_poly.pdbx_strand_id
1 'polypeptide(L)'
;HREKIFNKSISDKENNLKKFYIPISFWIENKYKKKGKTLFLGFSGGQGSGKTTVTGILKIILKKFFKRRIHVSSIDDFYKELENRNKMSNEIHPLFKTRGVPGTHDINLIAKFFNIIKKKIFKKIKLPKFEKAEDNRLKKKHWFYIKKKPEIAILEGWCVGAKPQSSSLIKKPINILEKYEDRDLIWRKYVNEKLKKEYKKLFTMIDYFIFM
;
A
#
# COMPACT_ATOMS: atom_id res chain seq x y z
N HIS A 1 14.90 -4.72 -22.33
CA HIS A 1 13.54 -4.63 -21.75
C HIS A 1 13.19 -3.25 -21.18
N ARG A 2 14.16 -2.44 -20.74
CA ARG A 2 13.92 -1.06 -20.26
C ARG A 2 13.63 -0.08 -21.42
N GLU A 3 14.20 -0.28 -22.58
CA GLU A 3 14.02 0.63 -23.73
C GLU A 3 12.61 0.61 -24.32
N LYS A 4 11.91 -0.54 -24.33
CA LYS A 4 10.53 -0.65 -24.84
C LYS A 4 9.47 0.10 -24.01
N ILE A 5 9.74 0.39 -22.72
CA ILE A 5 8.83 1.14 -21.85
C ILE A 5 8.95 2.65 -22.10
N PHE A 6 10.09 3.13 -22.62
CA PHE A 6 10.33 4.55 -22.91
C PHE A 6 9.84 5.02 -24.29
N ASN A 7 9.46 4.09 -25.18
CA ASN A 7 9.02 4.40 -26.54
C ASN A 7 7.51 4.65 -26.72
N LYS A 8 6.79 4.98 -25.66
CA LYS A 8 5.49 5.64 -25.86
C LYS A 8 5.75 7.04 -26.42
N SER A 9 5.08 7.36 -27.54
CA SER A 9 5.22 8.66 -28.19
C SER A 9 4.98 9.80 -27.18
N ILE A 10 5.56 10.95 -27.40
CA ILE A 10 5.32 12.14 -26.55
C ILE A 10 3.81 12.43 -26.48
N SER A 11 3.08 12.25 -27.57
CA SER A 11 1.62 12.39 -27.64
C SER A 11 0.86 11.48 -26.68
N ASP A 12 1.29 10.22 -26.49
CA ASP A 12 0.64 9.28 -25.56
C ASP A 12 0.87 9.69 -24.10
N LYS A 13 2.04 10.23 -23.79
CA LYS A 13 2.34 10.76 -22.45
C LYS A 13 1.51 11.99 -22.12
N GLU A 14 1.37 12.92 -23.08
CA GLU A 14 0.52 14.10 -22.94
C GLU A 14 -0.96 13.74 -22.85
N ASN A 15 -1.44 12.79 -23.64
CA ASN A 15 -2.80 12.30 -23.58
C ASN A 15 -3.11 11.70 -22.21
N ASN A 16 -2.24 10.85 -21.69
CA ASN A 16 -2.41 10.28 -20.35
C ASN A 16 -2.38 11.35 -19.27
N LEU A 17 -1.51 12.37 -19.41
CA LEU A 17 -1.45 13.49 -18.48
C LEU A 17 -2.78 14.25 -18.45
N LYS A 18 -3.32 14.61 -19.61
CA LYS A 18 -4.58 15.37 -19.76
C LYS A 18 -5.79 14.55 -19.35
N LYS A 19 -5.88 13.28 -19.77
CA LYS A 19 -7.07 12.45 -19.55
C LYS A 19 -7.18 11.85 -18.16
N PHE A 20 -6.06 11.58 -17.49
CA PHE A 20 -6.07 10.86 -16.22
C PHE A 20 -5.40 11.64 -15.08
N TYR A 21 -4.14 12.01 -15.20
CA TYR A 21 -3.37 12.49 -14.05
C TYR A 21 -3.79 13.87 -13.57
N ILE A 22 -4.09 14.79 -14.51
CA ILE A 22 -4.58 16.12 -14.17
C ILE A 22 -5.97 16.03 -13.53
N PRO A 23 -6.99 15.38 -14.13
CA PRO A 23 -8.32 15.25 -13.52
C PRO A 23 -8.28 14.59 -12.13
N ILE A 24 -7.51 13.51 -11.96
CA ILE A 24 -7.35 12.86 -10.66
C ILE A 24 -6.71 13.82 -9.64
N SER A 25 -5.71 14.59 -10.05
CA SER A 25 -5.04 15.56 -9.16
C SER A 25 -5.99 16.67 -8.71
N PHE A 26 -6.84 17.19 -9.59
CA PHE A 26 -7.89 18.16 -9.25
C PHE A 26 -8.94 17.55 -8.32
N TRP A 27 -9.35 16.31 -8.57
CA TRP A 27 -10.27 15.59 -7.70
C TRP A 27 -9.69 15.43 -6.28
N ILE A 28 -8.41 15.02 -6.18
CA ILE A 28 -7.71 14.89 -4.89
C ILE A 28 -7.65 16.24 -4.16
N GLU A 29 -7.29 17.31 -4.87
CA GLU A 29 -7.24 18.67 -4.31
C GLU A 29 -8.59 19.12 -3.78
N ASN A 30 -9.67 18.91 -4.53
CA ASN A 30 -11.02 19.24 -4.13
C ASN A 30 -11.46 18.45 -2.89
N LYS A 31 -11.14 17.15 -2.82
CA LYS A 31 -11.42 16.33 -1.64
C LYS A 31 -10.64 16.78 -0.42
N TYR A 32 -9.37 17.16 -0.61
CA TYR A 32 -8.55 17.70 0.47
C TYR A 32 -9.14 19.03 0.99
N LYS A 33 -9.47 19.98 0.10
CA LYS A 33 -10.08 21.27 0.49
C LYS A 33 -11.39 21.07 1.25
N LYS A 34 -12.27 20.22 0.74
CA LYS A 34 -13.56 19.91 1.40
C LYS A 34 -13.36 19.28 2.78
N LYS A 35 -12.31 18.48 2.98
CA LYS A 35 -12.04 17.82 4.26
C LYS A 35 -11.44 18.76 5.30
N GLY A 36 -10.64 19.75 4.92
CA GLY A 36 -9.97 20.72 5.80
C GLY A 36 -8.91 20.13 6.74
N LYS A 37 -8.54 18.87 6.57
CA LYS A 37 -7.51 18.15 7.34
C LYS A 37 -6.83 17.11 6.46
N THR A 38 -5.75 16.45 6.95
CA THR A 38 -5.02 15.47 6.15
C THR A 38 -5.97 14.48 5.46
N LEU A 39 -5.84 14.39 4.13
CA LEU A 39 -6.56 13.43 3.30
C LEU A 39 -5.75 12.14 3.21
N PHE A 40 -6.39 11.01 3.55
CA PHE A 40 -5.80 9.67 3.43
C PHE A 40 -6.38 8.97 2.21
N LEU A 41 -5.50 8.54 1.29
CA LEU A 41 -5.88 7.84 0.07
C LEU A 41 -5.28 6.44 0.05
N GLY A 42 -6.09 5.46 -0.35
CA GLY A 42 -5.64 4.13 -0.72
C GLY A 42 -5.49 4.04 -2.24
N PHE A 43 -4.36 3.53 -2.70
CA PHE A 43 -4.12 3.34 -4.13
C PHE A 43 -3.83 1.86 -4.40
N SER A 44 -4.74 1.20 -5.09
CA SER A 44 -4.73 -0.24 -5.32
C SER A 44 -4.55 -0.60 -6.78
N GLY A 45 -3.87 -1.69 -7.04
CA GLY A 45 -3.70 -2.23 -8.39
C GLY A 45 -2.74 -3.42 -8.40
N GLY A 46 -2.81 -4.26 -9.42
CA GLY A 46 -1.96 -5.44 -9.55
C GLY A 46 -0.47 -5.13 -9.60
N GLN A 47 0.37 -6.13 -9.43
CA GLN A 47 1.81 -6.00 -9.66
C GLN A 47 2.05 -5.63 -11.14
N GLY A 48 3.00 -4.71 -11.38
CA GLY A 48 3.28 -4.24 -12.74
C GLY A 48 2.27 -3.26 -13.34
N SER A 49 1.14 -2.95 -12.66
CA SER A 49 0.12 -2.01 -13.17
C SER A 49 0.56 -0.54 -13.21
N GLY A 50 1.74 -0.20 -12.73
CA GLY A 50 2.25 1.18 -12.76
C GLY A 50 1.84 2.05 -11.58
N LYS A 51 1.32 1.49 -10.48
CA LYS A 51 0.92 2.24 -9.26
C LYS A 51 1.96 3.27 -8.81
N THR A 52 3.19 2.84 -8.64
CA THR A 52 4.29 3.70 -8.17
C THR A 52 4.58 4.84 -9.16
N THR A 53 4.45 4.58 -10.46
CA THR A 53 4.57 5.62 -11.50
C THR A 53 3.45 6.64 -11.38
N VAL A 54 2.21 6.18 -11.30
CA VAL A 54 1.02 7.05 -11.19
C VAL A 54 1.07 7.87 -9.91
N THR A 55 1.30 7.26 -8.75
CA THR A 55 1.40 7.99 -7.48
C THR A 55 2.58 8.97 -7.46
N GLY A 56 3.68 8.65 -8.15
CA GLY A 56 4.81 9.55 -8.37
C GLY A 56 4.43 10.78 -9.20
N ILE A 57 3.70 10.61 -10.30
CA ILE A 57 3.21 11.70 -11.14
C ILE A 57 2.21 12.57 -10.37
N LEU A 58 1.23 11.98 -9.70
CA LEU A 58 0.28 12.69 -8.85
C LEU A 58 0.99 13.51 -7.77
N LYS A 59 2.02 12.94 -7.13
CA LYS A 59 2.85 13.65 -6.14
C LYS A 59 3.52 14.88 -6.76
N ILE A 60 4.04 14.78 -7.99
CA ILE A 60 4.66 15.92 -8.67
C ILE A 60 3.63 17.02 -8.96
N ILE A 61 2.49 16.65 -9.55
CA ILE A 61 1.42 17.61 -9.89
C ILE A 61 0.92 18.32 -8.62
N LEU A 62 0.51 17.56 -7.63
CA LEU A 62 -0.05 18.12 -6.39
C LEU A 62 0.99 18.99 -5.64
N LYS A 63 2.26 18.61 -5.67
CA LYS A 63 3.33 19.42 -5.05
C LYS A 63 3.61 20.69 -5.84
N LYS A 64 3.77 20.60 -7.17
CA LYS A 64 4.18 21.74 -8.00
C LYS A 64 3.06 22.75 -8.24
N PHE A 65 1.85 22.28 -8.61
CA PHE A 65 0.72 23.15 -8.95
C PHE A 65 -0.09 23.56 -7.72
N PHE A 66 -0.44 22.61 -6.85
CA PHE A 66 -1.28 22.91 -5.70
C PHE A 66 -0.49 23.21 -4.41
N LYS A 67 0.86 23.16 -4.47
CA LYS A 67 1.76 23.43 -3.33
C LYS A 67 1.48 22.55 -2.10
N ARG A 68 0.99 21.31 -2.31
CA ARG A 68 0.65 20.38 -1.23
C ARG A 68 1.85 19.59 -0.73
N ARG A 69 1.86 19.32 0.56
CA ARG A 69 2.80 18.37 1.19
C ARG A 69 2.21 16.98 1.10
N ILE A 70 2.82 16.14 0.26
CA ILE A 70 2.33 14.78 -0.02
C ILE A 70 3.34 13.76 0.47
N HIS A 71 2.82 12.72 1.10
CA HIS A 71 3.58 11.53 1.41
C HIS A 71 2.93 10.31 0.73
N VAL A 72 3.76 9.51 0.07
CA VAL A 72 3.38 8.22 -0.53
C VAL A 72 4.17 7.14 0.18
N SER A 73 3.47 6.16 0.74
CA SER A 73 4.05 4.95 1.33
C SER A 73 3.59 3.75 0.52
N SER A 74 4.48 2.82 0.24
CA SER A 74 4.09 1.49 -0.21
C SER A 74 3.75 0.61 1.00
N ILE A 75 2.70 -0.21 0.89
CA ILE A 75 2.41 -1.22 1.91
C ILE A 75 3.57 -2.22 2.02
N ASP A 76 4.30 -2.43 0.92
CA ASP A 76 5.47 -3.32 0.87
C ASP A 76 6.61 -2.87 1.79
N ASP A 77 6.75 -1.56 2.06
CA ASP A 77 7.74 -1.06 3.01
C ASP A 77 7.46 -1.51 4.46
N PHE A 78 6.25 -2.00 4.72
CA PHE A 78 5.80 -2.45 6.03
C PHE A 78 5.75 -3.98 6.18
N TYR A 79 6.34 -4.75 5.28
CA TYR A 79 6.47 -6.19 5.51
C TYR A 79 7.14 -6.47 6.87
N LYS A 80 6.69 -7.51 7.53
CA LYS A 80 7.34 -8.04 8.74
C LYS A 80 8.77 -8.45 8.43
N GLU A 81 9.63 -8.37 9.42
CA GLU A 81 11.00 -8.84 9.35
C GLU A 81 11.05 -10.34 9.02
N LEU A 82 12.13 -10.79 8.40
CA LEU A 82 12.29 -12.18 7.97
C LEU A 82 12.13 -13.16 9.13
N GLU A 83 12.68 -12.81 10.30
CA GLU A 83 12.54 -13.62 11.52
C GLU A 83 11.08 -13.84 11.92
N ASN A 84 10.27 -12.77 11.89
CA ASN A 84 8.84 -12.84 12.19
C ASN A 84 8.07 -13.70 11.15
N ARG A 85 8.47 -13.63 9.88
CA ARG A 85 7.87 -14.46 8.82
C ARG A 85 8.28 -15.92 8.96
N ASN A 86 9.54 -16.20 9.34
CA ASN A 86 10.00 -17.56 9.65
C ASN A 86 9.23 -18.15 10.83
N LYS A 87 8.99 -17.36 11.90
CA LYS A 87 8.15 -17.79 13.01
C LYS A 87 6.72 -18.13 12.55
N MET A 88 6.11 -17.25 11.75
CA MET A 88 4.79 -17.53 11.16
C MET A 88 4.80 -18.77 10.27
N SER A 89 5.87 -19.02 9.55
CA SER A 89 6.05 -20.21 8.72
C SER A 89 6.03 -21.48 9.54
N ASN A 90 6.69 -21.49 10.70
CA ASN A 90 6.78 -22.65 11.58
C ASN A 90 5.50 -22.87 12.42
N GLU A 91 4.89 -21.78 12.89
CA GLU A 91 3.77 -21.86 13.83
C GLU A 91 2.39 -21.92 13.15
N ILE A 92 2.28 -21.43 11.92
CA ILE A 92 0.97 -21.28 11.25
C ILE A 92 0.96 -22.07 9.95
N HIS A 93 1.79 -21.68 8.97
CA HIS A 93 1.81 -22.34 7.67
C HIS A 93 3.08 -21.98 6.88
N PRO A 94 3.75 -22.95 6.21
CA PRO A 94 5.02 -22.72 5.47
C PRO A 94 4.97 -21.58 4.45
N LEU A 95 3.85 -21.33 3.81
CA LEU A 95 3.66 -20.25 2.83
C LEU A 95 3.88 -18.84 3.41
N PHE A 96 3.86 -18.65 4.74
CA PHE A 96 4.15 -17.36 5.36
C PHE A 96 5.62 -16.99 5.42
N LYS A 97 6.53 -17.90 5.06
CA LYS A 97 7.93 -17.58 4.84
C LYS A 97 8.07 -16.51 3.75
N THR A 98 7.29 -16.66 2.67
CA THR A 98 7.27 -15.70 1.56
C THR A 98 6.42 -14.48 1.92
N ARG A 99 6.96 -13.27 1.66
CA ARG A 99 6.20 -12.02 1.78
C ARG A 99 5.16 -11.90 0.66
N GLY A 100 4.11 -11.11 0.91
CA GLY A 100 3.14 -10.76 -0.14
C GLY A 100 1.73 -10.62 0.40
N VAL A 101 1.18 -11.70 0.92
CA VAL A 101 -0.25 -11.78 1.29
C VAL A 101 -0.59 -11.00 2.57
N PRO A 102 -1.86 -10.62 2.74
CA PRO A 102 -2.36 -10.08 3.99
C PRO A 102 -2.01 -10.97 5.19
N GLY A 103 -1.48 -10.34 6.25
CA GLY A 103 -0.90 -11.02 7.42
C GLY A 103 0.62 -10.92 7.48
N THR A 104 1.30 -10.73 6.33
CA THR A 104 2.76 -10.54 6.28
C THR A 104 3.21 -9.09 6.45
N HIS A 105 2.28 -8.13 6.52
CA HIS A 105 2.57 -6.73 6.80
C HIS A 105 2.38 -6.38 8.28
N ASP A 106 3.10 -5.38 8.76
CA ASP A 106 2.97 -4.78 10.08
C ASP A 106 1.89 -3.69 10.06
N ILE A 107 0.63 -4.12 10.14
CA ILE A 107 -0.54 -3.23 10.08
C ILE A 107 -0.56 -2.25 11.25
N ASN A 108 -0.08 -2.65 12.42
CA ASN A 108 -0.01 -1.78 13.59
C ASN A 108 0.93 -0.61 13.36
N LEU A 109 2.04 -0.82 12.67
CA LEU A 109 2.99 0.24 12.33
C LEU A 109 2.39 1.24 11.34
N ILE A 110 1.62 0.77 10.35
CA ILE A 110 0.88 1.64 9.42
C ILE A 110 -0.18 2.44 10.17
N ALA A 111 -0.98 1.79 11.01
CA ALA A 111 -2.01 2.45 11.81
C ALA A 111 -1.43 3.49 12.77
N LYS A 112 -0.28 3.19 13.41
CA LYS A 112 0.48 4.14 14.24
C LYS A 112 0.90 5.37 13.44
N PHE A 113 1.40 5.18 12.23
CA PHE A 113 1.76 6.28 11.32
C PHE A 113 0.54 7.15 11.01
N PHE A 114 -0.59 6.57 10.61
CA PHE A 114 -1.81 7.30 10.32
C PHE A 114 -2.32 8.08 11.54
N ASN A 115 -2.28 7.46 12.73
CA ASN A 115 -2.69 8.11 13.97
C ASN A 115 -1.81 9.31 14.34
N ILE A 116 -0.50 9.23 14.10
CA ILE A 116 0.42 10.36 14.32
C ILE A 116 0.09 11.52 13.38
N ILE A 117 -0.19 11.21 12.10
CA ILE A 117 -0.57 12.25 11.13
C ILE A 117 -1.92 12.91 11.49
N LYS A 118 -2.86 12.17 12.06
CA LYS A 118 -4.16 12.70 12.49
C LYS A 118 -4.09 13.71 13.64
N LYS A 119 -3.03 13.65 14.47
CA LYS A 119 -2.86 14.58 15.60
C LYS A 119 -2.76 16.03 15.13
N LYS A 120 -3.28 16.98 15.93
CA LYS A 120 -3.11 18.43 15.69
C LYS A 120 -1.62 18.80 15.66
N ILE A 121 -0.89 18.39 16.68
CA ILE A 121 0.56 18.61 16.80
C ILE A 121 1.26 17.41 16.16
N PHE A 122 1.99 17.67 15.08
CA PHE A 122 2.75 16.64 14.37
C PHE A 122 4.20 16.63 14.86
N LYS A 123 4.63 15.49 15.35
CA LYS A 123 6.05 15.22 15.63
C LYS A 123 6.64 14.43 14.45
N LYS A 124 7.93 14.71 14.12
CA LYS A 124 8.64 13.93 13.10
C LYS A 124 8.50 12.43 13.38
N ILE A 125 8.28 11.65 12.34
CA ILE A 125 8.16 10.19 12.43
C ILE A 125 9.14 9.49 11.51
N LYS A 126 9.71 8.38 11.95
CA LYS A 126 10.46 7.45 11.11
C LYS A 126 9.52 6.42 10.52
N LEU A 127 9.69 6.14 9.23
CA LEU A 127 8.99 5.07 8.53
C LEU A 127 9.96 4.00 8.07
N PRO A 128 9.52 2.74 8.03
CA PRO A 128 10.35 1.63 7.59
C PRO A 128 10.66 1.74 6.10
N LYS A 129 11.66 1.00 5.70
CA LYS A 129 12.01 0.69 4.32
C LYS A 129 12.27 -0.79 4.23
N PHE A 130 11.69 -1.45 3.25
CA PHE A 130 11.92 -2.86 2.97
C PHE A 130 12.97 -3.00 1.86
N GLU A 131 14.00 -3.81 2.11
CA GLU A 131 15.03 -4.13 1.13
C GLU A 131 14.69 -5.46 0.46
N LYS A 132 14.35 -5.38 -0.82
CA LYS A 132 13.87 -6.56 -1.58
C LYS A 132 14.97 -7.57 -1.86
N ALA A 133 16.21 -7.10 -2.01
CA ALA A 133 17.35 -7.97 -2.27
C ALA A 133 17.69 -8.85 -1.06
N GLU A 134 17.59 -8.29 0.15
CA GLU A 134 17.81 -9.00 1.41
C GLU A 134 16.54 -9.70 1.93
N ASP A 135 15.41 -9.52 1.24
CA ASP A 135 14.08 -9.98 1.67
C ASP A 135 13.76 -9.61 3.12
N ASN A 136 14.19 -8.43 3.55
CA ASN A 136 14.03 -8.01 4.93
C ASN A 136 13.75 -6.51 5.07
N ARG A 137 13.18 -6.13 6.21
CA ARG A 137 13.01 -4.74 6.59
C ARG A 137 14.34 -4.18 7.09
N LEU A 138 14.73 -3.01 6.60
CA LEU A 138 15.95 -2.34 7.05
C LEU A 138 15.91 -2.04 8.56
N LYS A 139 17.09 -2.07 9.20
CA LYS A 139 17.24 -1.67 10.61
C LYS A 139 16.74 -0.23 10.81
N LYS A 140 16.18 0.08 11.97
CA LYS A 140 15.58 1.40 12.29
C LYS A 140 16.50 2.60 12.04
N LYS A 141 17.81 2.45 12.08
CA LYS A 141 18.76 3.52 11.77
C LYS A 141 18.64 3.98 10.30
N HIS A 142 18.27 3.11 9.38
CA HIS A 142 18.12 3.37 7.96
C HIS A 142 16.68 3.78 7.54
N TRP A 143 15.76 3.88 8.50
CA TRP A 143 14.41 4.35 8.22
C TRP A 143 14.43 5.84 7.89
N PHE A 144 13.54 6.27 7.01
CA PHE A 144 13.48 7.67 6.61
C PHE A 144 12.53 8.49 7.50
N TYR A 145 12.83 9.81 7.60
CA TYR A 145 12.03 10.72 8.40
C TYR A 145 11.00 11.47 7.56
N ILE A 146 9.77 11.53 8.04
CA ILE A 146 8.80 12.56 7.67
C ILE A 146 8.94 13.70 8.66
N LYS A 147 9.47 14.84 8.20
CA LYS A 147 9.76 16.01 9.05
C LYS A 147 8.58 16.97 9.17
N LYS A 148 7.71 17.06 8.13
CA LYS A 148 6.55 17.95 8.08
C LYS A 148 5.28 17.13 7.92
N LYS A 149 4.19 17.55 8.58
CA LYS A 149 2.89 16.89 8.48
C LYS A 149 2.41 16.88 7.03
N PRO A 150 2.10 15.70 6.46
CA PRO A 150 1.50 15.62 5.13
C PRO A 150 0.08 16.19 5.13
N GLU A 151 -0.29 16.88 4.07
CA GLU A 151 -1.66 17.30 3.78
C GLU A 151 -2.42 16.19 3.06
N ILE A 152 -1.69 15.39 2.26
CA ILE A 152 -2.20 14.22 1.56
C ILE A 152 -1.25 13.06 1.86
N ALA A 153 -1.79 11.96 2.38
CA ALA A 153 -1.06 10.72 2.65
C ALA A 153 -1.65 9.60 1.79
N ILE A 154 -0.83 9.00 0.95
CA ILE A 154 -1.22 7.90 0.06
C ILE A 154 -0.57 6.61 0.58
N LEU A 155 -1.38 5.58 0.78
CA LEU A 155 -0.92 4.20 0.96
C LEU A 155 -1.19 3.45 -0.33
N GLU A 156 -0.14 3.02 -1.02
CA GLU A 156 -0.26 2.23 -2.24
C GLU A 156 0.07 0.76 -2.00
N GLY A 157 -0.58 -0.12 -2.75
CA GLY A 157 -0.26 -1.54 -2.74
C GLY A 157 -1.30 -2.40 -3.42
N TRP A 158 -0.94 -3.66 -3.71
CA TRP A 158 -1.82 -4.56 -4.43
C TRP A 158 -3.05 -4.98 -3.64
N CYS A 159 -2.94 -5.10 -2.32
CA CYS A 159 -4.04 -5.50 -1.43
C CYS A 159 -4.67 -4.32 -0.67
N VAL A 160 -4.31 -3.09 -0.99
CA VAL A 160 -4.89 -1.90 -0.34
C VAL A 160 -6.36 -1.77 -0.71
N GLY A 161 -7.25 -1.82 0.28
CA GLY A 161 -8.69 -1.82 0.08
C GLY A 161 -9.30 -3.21 -0.19
N ALA A 162 -8.48 -4.29 -0.16
CA ALA A 162 -8.99 -5.65 -0.33
C ALA A 162 -9.98 -6.01 0.79
N LYS A 163 -11.06 -6.68 0.39
CA LYS A 163 -12.10 -7.15 1.32
C LYS A 163 -11.94 -8.64 1.61
N PRO A 164 -12.35 -9.11 2.78
CA PRO A 164 -12.40 -10.55 3.05
C PRO A 164 -13.44 -11.22 2.16
N GLN A 165 -13.16 -12.44 1.78
CA GLN A 165 -14.09 -13.30 1.04
C GLN A 165 -15.03 -14.06 2.00
N SER A 166 -16.15 -14.56 1.48
CA SER A 166 -17.02 -15.46 2.25
C SER A 166 -16.33 -16.79 2.52
N SER A 167 -16.75 -17.48 3.60
CA SER A 167 -16.20 -18.78 3.94
C SER A 167 -16.41 -19.84 2.85
N SER A 168 -17.48 -19.73 2.06
CA SER A 168 -17.75 -20.61 0.92
C SER A 168 -16.73 -20.41 -0.21
N LEU A 169 -16.38 -19.17 -0.52
CA LEU A 169 -15.42 -18.85 -1.58
C LEU A 169 -14.00 -19.32 -1.26
N ILE A 170 -13.54 -19.15 -0.02
CA ILE A 170 -12.18 -19.56 0.35
C ILE A 170 -11.99 -21.07 0.48
N LYS A 171 -13.09 -21.84 0.61
CA LYS A 171 -13.01 -23.32 0.66
C LYS A 171 -12.50 -23.90 -0.65
N LYS A 172 -12.89 -23.34 -1.77
CA LYS A 172 -12.49 -23.83 -3.09
C LYS A 172 -11.15 -23.22 -3.50
N PRO A 173 -10.09 -24.02 -3.71
CA PRO A 173 -8.82 -23.51 -4.21
C PRO A 173 -8.99 -22.96 -5.64
N ILE A 174 -8.40 -21.81 -5.92
CA ILE A 174 -8.49 -21.14 -7.22
C ILE A 174 -7.22 -21.30 -8.08
N ASN A 175 -6.16 -21.87 -7.51
CA ASN A 175 -4.90 -22.09 -8.20
C ASN A 175 -4.18 -23.34 -7.66
N ILE A 176 -3.08 -23.68 -8.33
CA ILE A 176 -2.27 -24.85 -8.02
C ILE A 176 -1.67 -24.77 -6.62
N LEU A 177 -1.17 -23.59 -6.21
CA LEU A 177 -0.57 -23.39 -4.90
C LEU A 177 -1.59 -23.65 -3.79
N GLU A 178 -2.78 -23.10 -3.88
CA GLU A 178 -3.84 -23.33 -2.89
C GLU A 178 -4.28 -24.79 -2.85
N LYS A 179 -4.29 -25.47 -4.01
CA LYS A 179 -4.72 -26.86 -4.12
C LYS A 179 -3.73 -27.83 -3.48
N TYR A 180 -2.43 -27.60 -3.63
CA TYR A 180 -1.41 -28.56 -3.20
C TYR A 180 -0.71 -28.16 -1.92
N GLU A 181 -0.48 -26.85 -1.69
CA GLU A 181 0.26 -26.35 -0.55
C GLU A 181 -0.61 -25.92 0.64
N ASP A 182 -1.92 -25.64 0.42
CA ASP A 182 -2.87 -25.25 1.48
C ASP A 182 -4.12 -26.12 1.45
N ARG A 183 -3.94 -27.45 1.46
CA ARG A 183 -5.06 -28.44 1.43
C ARG A 183 -6.00 -28.28 2.60
N ASP A 184 -5.47 -28.01 3.78
CA ASP A 184 -6.23 -27.87 5.03
C ASP A 184 -6.83 -26.47 5.22
N LEU A 185 -6.68 -25.58 4.21
CA LEU A 185 -7.28 -24.25 4.24
C LEU A 185 -6.76 -23.34 5.40
N ILE A 186 -5.62 -23.65 5.97
CA ILE A 186 -5.04 -22.92 7.11
C ILE A 186 -4.57 -21.53 6.65
N TRP A 187 -3.78 -21.51 5.58
CA TRP A 187 -3.20 -20.26 5.04
C TRP A 187 -4.29 -19.31 4.53
N ARG A 188 -5.23 -19.76 3.70
CA ARG A 188 -6.33 -18.95 3.17
C ARG A 188 -7.24 -18.42 4.27
N LYS A 189 -7.59 -19.25 5.27
CA LYS A 189 -8.38 -18.79 6.43
C LYS A 189 -7.65 -17.71 7.21
N TYR A 190 -6.37 -17.89 7.48
CA TYR A 190 -5.56 -16.89 8.20
C TYR A 190 -5.51 -15.57 7.45
N VAL A 191 -5.19 -15.59 6.15
CA VAL A 191 -5.17 -14.40 5.28
C VAL A 191 -6.52 -13.68 5.33
N ASN A 192 -7.61 -14.42 5.20
CA ASN A 192 -8.96 -13.88 5.19
C ASN A 192 -9.37 -13.28 6.56
N GLU A 193 -9.00 -13.91 7.66
CA GLU A 193 -9.22 -13.36 9.00
C GLU A 193 -8.40 -12.09 9.25
N LYS A 194 -7.18 -12.00 8.74
CA LYS A 194 -6.40 -10.77 8.80
C LYS A 194 -7.07 -9.64 8.01
N LEU A 195 -7.57 -9.92 6.82
CA LEU A 195 -8.36 -8.96 6.04
C LEU A 195 -9.59 -8.49 6.81
N LYS A 196 -10.33 -9.42 7.42
CA LYS A 196 -11.56 -9.15 8.18
C LYS A 196 -11.33 -8.29 9.42
N LYS A 197 -10.19 -8.46 10.09
CA LYS A 197 -9.90 -7.80 11.36
C LYS A 197 -8.94 -6.61 11.19
N GLU A 198 -7.68 -6.89 11.04
CA GLU A 198 -6.61 -5.89 11.10
C GLU A 198 -6.63 -4.95 9.90
N TYR A 199 -6.73 -5.51 8.69
CA TYR A 199 -6.73 -4.70 7.47
C TYR A 199 -8.01 -3.88 7.33
N LYS A 200 -9.18 -4.46 7.65
CA LYS A 200 -10.44 -3.71 7.68
C LYS A 200 -10.32 -2.49 8.61
N LYS A 201 -9.79 -2.68 9.84
CA LYS A 201 -9.57 -1.58 10.79
C LYS A 201 -8.62 -0.51 10.23
N LEU A 202 -7.54 -0.89 9.55
CA LEU A 202 -6.64 0.05 8.90
C LEU A 202 -7.36 0.79 7.76
N PHE A 203 -8.10 0.09 6.92
CA PHE A 203 -8.75 0.68 5.76
C PHE A 203 -9.89 1.63 6.10
N THR A 204 -10.53 1.50 7.28
CA THR A 204 -11.49 2.52 7.76
C THR A 204 -10.82 3.86 8.09
N MET A 205 -9.49 3.92 8.17
CA MET A 205 -8.76 5.17 8.35
C MET A 205 -8.51 5.93 7.03
N ILE A 206 -8.76 5.29 5.89
CA ILE A 206 -8.59 5.83 4.53
C ILE A 206 -9.91 6.46 4.09
N ASP A 207 -9.83 7.66 3.52
CA ASP A 207 -11.01 8.43 3.11
C ASP A 207 -11.57 7.99 1.76
N TYR A 208 -10.66 7.72 0.80
CA TYR A 208 -11.03 7.30 -0.56
C TYR A 208 -10.04 6.28 -1.10
N PHE A 209 -10.54 5.40 -1.95
CA PHE A 209 -9.73 4.43 -2.68
C PHE A 209 -9.75 4.72 -4.18
N ILE A 210 -8.58 4.55 -4.82
CA ILE A 210 -8.40 4.58 -6.27
C ILE A 210 -7.90 3.19 -6.67
N PHE A 211 -8.62 2.55 -7.58
CA PHE A 211 -8.30 1.23 -8.12
C PHE A 211 -7.85 1.37 -9.57
N MET A 212 -6.77 0.65 -9.94
CA MET A 212 -6.23 0.58 -11.30
C MET A 212 -6.51 -0.79 -11.91
#